data_db86448c1ff9fc7d61423982d5297d8d
#
_entry.id   db86448c1ff9fc7d61423982d5297d8d
#
_cell.length_a   1.000
_cell.length_b   1.000
_cell.length_c   1.000
_cell.angle_alpha   90.00
_cell.angle_beta   90.00
_cell.angle_gamma   90.00
#
_symmetry.space_group_name_H-M   'P 1'
#
loop_
_entity.id
_entity.type
_entity.pdbx_description
1 polymer ?
#
loop_
_entity_poly.entity_id
_entity_poly.type
_entity_poly.pdbx_seq_one_letter_code
_entity_poly.pdbx_strand_id
1 'polypeptide(L)'
;NNLKPILKKKFNLDYTPSSAWIKLYEVMKTLPFMISKNNNIYTLSLAEAPGHFMKSIETFIHQRDIKYKTKTNYTWYANSLNPYSQIVRKRYPDFLIGDTFSLIRNYPKRWLWGKDNTGDIMNPDNIRHMKKFITDNNIKLDLVTSDAGLAGDDLFDLQKLEYAQAIGTIYLCSPNKHVVIKHFTPIIFEIKDSIDSTGYFVSLMYLYALCFEKIYFTKPNSSNKKSGEFYLVGYKKKDV
;
A
#
# COMPACT_ATOMS: atom_id res chain seq x y z
N ASN A 1 -8.32 19.67 13.27
CA ASN A 1 -8.31 18.24 12.90
C ASN A 1 -9.26 17.37 13.73
N ASN A 2 -10.57 17.74 13.73
CA ASN A 2 -11.59 17.06 14.52
C ASN A 2 -12.13 15.75 13.87
N LEU A 3 -11.61 15.35 12.70
CA LEU A 3 -12.14 14.21 11.97
C LEU A 3 -11.81 12.86 12.63
N LYS A 4 -10.61 12.70 13.16
CA LYS A 4 -10.15 11.45 13.76
C LYS A 4 -11.01 10.94 14.92
N PRO A 5 -11.35 11.77 15.93
CA PRO A 5 -12.26 11.37 17.01
C PRO A 5 -13.66 11.04 16.52
N ILE A 6 -14.17 11.79 15.52
CA ILE A 6 -15.48 11.54 14.92
C ILE A 6 -15.53 10.18 14.26
N LEU A 7 -14.50 9.84 13.47
CA LEU A 7 -14.42 8.53 12.80
C LEU A 7 -14.24 7.39 13.81
N LYS A 8 -13.42 7.60 14.86
CA LYS A 8 -13.28 6.62 15.94
C LYS A 8 -14.64 6.27 16.53
N LYS A 9 -15.43 7.27 16.89
CA LYS A 9 -16.78 7.09 17.46
C LYS A 9 -17.74 6.47 16.44
N LYS A 10 -17.75 6.98 15.21
CA LYS A 10 -18.66 6.52 14.14
C LYS A 10 -18.51 5.04 13.82
N PHE A 11 -17.28 4.55 13.78
CA PHE A 11 -16.98 3.17 13.43
C PHE A 11 -16.72 2.27 14.64
N ASN A 12 -16.89 2.81 15.86
CA ASN A 12 -16.63 2.11 17.11
C ASN A 12 -15.23 1.46 17.16
N LEU A 13 -14.20 2.24 16.80
CA LEU A 13 -12.83 1.75 16.76
C LEU A 13 -12.21 1.81 18.18
N ASP A 14 -11.43 0.80 18.52
CA ASP A 14 -10.62 0.73 19.74
C ASP A 14 -9.35 1.60 19.66
N TYR A 15 -9.03 2.09 18.46
CA TYR A 15 -7.88 2.96 18.17
C TYR A 15 -8.31 4.28 17.50
N THR A 16 -7.39 5.23 17.46
CA THR A 16 -7.58 6.49 16.71
C THR A 16 -7.05 6.31 15.29
N PRO A 17 -7.88 6.49 14.23
CA PRO A 17 -7.45 6.32 12.86
C PRO A 17 -6.37 7.33 12.47
N SER A 18 -5.32 6.87 11.78
CA SER A 18 -4.26 7.72 11.24
C SER A 18 -4.70 8.44 9.97
N SER A 19 -3.89 9.37 9.49
CA SER A 19 -4.11 10.02 8.20
C SER A 19 -4.06 9.00 7.04
N ALA A 20 -3.15 8.03 7.09
CA ALA A 20 -3.06 6.95 6.10
C ALA A 20 -4.34 6.11 6.06
N TRP A 21 -4.84 5.72 7.23
CA TRP A 21 -6.12 5.00 7.36
C TRP A 21 -7.27 5.76 6.70
N ILE A 22 -7.40 7.07 7.01
CA ILE A 22 -8.49 7.92 6.51
C ILE A 22 -8.42 8.05 4.99
N LYS A 23 -7.23 8.28 4.45
CA LYS A 23 -7.01 8.43 3.01
C LYS A 23 -7.42 7.17 2.24
N LEU A 24 -6.97 5.98 2.68
CA LEU A 24 -7.36 4.75 2.01
C LEU A 24 -8.86 4.48 2.13
N TYR A 25 -9.46 4.73 3.29
CA TYR A 25 -10.90 4.59 3.48
C TYR A 25 -11.69 5.48 2.49
N GLU A 26 -11.25 6.72 2.30
CA GLU A 26 -11.83 7.67 1.37
C GLU A 26 -11.68 7.20 -0.09
N VAL A 27 -10.50 6.70 -0.47
CA VAL A 27 -10.26 6.10 -1.79
C VAL A 27 -11.22 4.93 -2.05
N MET A 28 -11.38 4.01 -1.09
CA MET A 28 -12.29 2.88 -1.21
C MET A 28 -13.77 3.31 -1.28
N LYS A 29 -14.14 4.40 -0.60
CA LYS A 29 -15.50 4.96 -0.70
C LYS A 29 -15.78 5.58 -2.06
N THR A 30 -14.78 6.19 -2.67
CA THR A 30 -14.88 6.81 -4.00
C THR A 30 -14.87 5.75 -5.11
N LEU A 31 -14.06 4.72 -4.94
CA LEU A 31 -13.86 3.64 -5.93
C LEU A 31 -14.15 2.27 -5.29
N PRO A 32 -15.43 1.96 -4.96
CA PRO A 32 -15.77 0.79 -4.15
C PRO A 32 -15.56 -0.56 -4.85
N PHE A 33 -15.30 -0.56 -6.15
CA PHE A 33 -14.99 -1.77 -6.92
C PHE A 33 -13.67 -2.44 -6.50
N MET A 34 -12.77 -1.71 -5.83
CA MET A 34 -11.46 -2.24 -5.41
C MET A 34 -11.59 -3.41 -4.43
N ILE A 35 -12.65 -3.45 -3.66
CA ILE A 35 -12.93 -4.55 -2.75
C ILE A 35 -13.96 -5.47 -3.37
N SER A 36 -13.54 -6.66 -3.73
CA SER A 36 -14.38 -7.72 -4.29
C SER A 36 -15.63 -7.97 -3.42
N LYS A 37 -16.72 -8.38 -4.05
CA LYS A 37 -17.94 -8.83 -3.35
C LYS A 37 -17.89 -10.30 -2.94
N ASN A 38 -16.75 -10.94 -3.10
CA ASN A 38 -16.54 -12.34 -2.73
C ASN A 38 -16.62 -12.52 -1.20
N ASN A 39 -16.99 -13.71 -0.78
CA ASN A 39 -17.03 -14.07 0.64
C ASN A 39 -15.64 -14.22 1.27
N ASN A 40 -14.60 -14.46 0.46
CA ASN A 40 -13.22 -14.50 0.89
C ASN A 40 -12.45 -13.41 0.16
N ILE A 41 -11.77 -12.55 0.90
CA ILE A 41 -10.96 -11.45 0.39
C ILE A 41 -9.54 -11.59 0.92
N TYR A 42 -8.59 -11.56 0.00
CA TYR A 42 -7.16 -11.61 0.31
C TYR A 42 -6.49 -10.30 -0.15
N THR A 43 -5.74 -9.67 0.73
CA THR A 43 -4.99 -8.45 0.39
C THR A 43 -3.53 -8.58 0.78
N LEU A 44 -2.68 -7.83 0.09
CA LEU A 44 -1.29 -7.62 0.48
C LEU A 44 -1.00 -6.12 0.52
N SER A 45 -0.46 -5.65 1.63
CA SER A 45 -0.05 -4.26 1.79
C SER A 45 1.47 -4.17 1.93
N LEU A 46 2.11 -3.44 1.03
CA LEU A 46 3.55 -3.18 1.04
C LEU A 46 3.85 -1.88 1.80
N ALA A 47 4.99 -1.84 2.49
CA ALA A 47 5.44 -0.74 3.34
C ALA A 47 4.40 -0.32 4.39
N GLU A 48 3.78 -1.28 5.05
CA GLU A 48 2.49 -1.14 5.74
C GLU A 48 2.59 -0.94 7.26
N ALA A 49 3.71 -1.28 7.91
CA ALA A 49 3.76 -1.17 9.37
C ALA A 49 3.41 0.27 9.85
N PRO A 50 2.59 0.41 10.89
CA PRO A 50 2.08 -0.60 11.81
C PRO A 50 0.75 -1.28 11.42
N GLY A 51 0.14 -1.03 10.24
CA GLY A 51 -1.07 -1.73 9.82
C GLY A 51 -2.29 -0.83 9.55
N HIS A 52 -2.07 0.42 9.22
CA HIS A 52 -3.15 1.40 9.03
C HIS A 52 -4.04 1.09 7.82
N PHE A 53 -3.45 0.66 6.70
CA PHE A 53 -4.21 0.30 5.51
C PHE A 53 -5.02 -0.98 5.74
N MET A 54 -4.42 -1.99 6.37
CA MET A 54 -5.13 -3.22 6.72
C MET A 54 -6.33 -2.93 7.61
N LYS A 55 -6.19 -2.09 8.64
CA LYS A 55 -7.28 -1.67 9.52
C LYS A 55 -8.35 -0.84 8.80
N SER A 56 -7.96 -0.05 7.81
CA SER A 56 -8.90 0.69 6.95
C SER A 56 -9.74 -0.25 6.09
N ILE A 57 -9.10 -1.24 5.45
CA ILE A 57 -9.77 -2.25 4.64
C ILE A 57 -10.72 -3.10 5.50
N GLU A 58 -10.27 -3.56 6.66
CA GLU A 58 -11.08 -4.30 7.62
C GLU A 58 -12.36 -3.54 7.98
N THR A 59 -12.23 -2.26 8.32
CA THR A 59 -13.39 -1.40 8.64
C THR A 59 -14.31 -1.22 7.44
N PHE A 60 -13.76 -1.02 6.24
CA PHE A 60 -14.55 -0.89 5.01
C PHE A 60 -15.38 -2.14 4.73
N ILE A 61 -14.77 -3.32 4.83
CA ILE A 61 -15.43 -4.61 4.66
C ILE A 61 -16.53 -4.78 5.71
N HIS A 62 -16.22 -4.52 6.99
CA HIS A 62 -17.18 -4.63 8.07
C HIS A 62 -18.41 -3.73 7.85
N GLN A 63 -18.22 -2.46 7.46
CA GLN A 63 -19.33 -1.55 7.17
C GLN A 63 -20.15 -2.01 5.97
N ARG A 64 -19.50 -2.59 4.97
CA ARG A 64 -20.19 -3.20 3.83
C ARG A 64 -21.04 -4.39 4.26
N ASP A 65 -20.48 -5.27 5.07
CA ASP A 65 -21.15 -6.48 5.55
C ASP A 65 -22.38 -6.13 6.39
N ILE A 66 -22.30 -5.12 7.26
CA ILE A 66 -23.47 -4.60 8.00
C ILE A 66 -24.54 -4.11 7.01
N LYS A 67 -24.15 -3.30 6.02
CA LYS A 67 -25.08 -2.70 5.07
C LYS A 67 -25.84 -3.74 4.24
N TYR A 68 -25.14 -4.78 3.79
CA TYR A 68 -25.68 -5.78 2.86
C TYR A 68 -26.04 -7.11 3.55
N LYS A 69 -25.92 -7.18 4.88
CA LYS A 69 -26.17 -8.40 5.68
C LYS A 69 -25.36 -9.60 5.16
N THR A 70 -24.11 -9.36 4.80
CA THR A 70 -23.15 -10.38 4.35
C THR A 70 -22.13 -10.70 5.43
N LYS A 71 -21.37 -11.76 5.23
CA LYS A 71 -20.23 -12.12 6.08
C LYS A 71 -19.02 -12.39 5.18
N THR A 72 -18.01 -11.59 5.33
CA THR A 72 -16.77 -11.70 4.55
C THR A 72 -15.62 -12.19 5.42
N ASN A 73 -14.94 -13.22 4.97
CA ASN A 73 -13.67 -13.67 5.55
C ASN A 73 -12.55 -12.83 4.96
N TYR A 74 -11.97 -11.97 5.77
CA TYR A 74 -10.87 -11.10 5.37
C TYR A 74 -9.53 -11.66 5.84
N THR A 75 -8.65 -11.93 4.90
CA THR A 75 -7.27 -12.35 5.16
C THR A 75 -6.32 -11.35 4.54
N TRP A 76 -5.46 -10.78 5.37
CA TRP A 76 -4.43 -9.86 4.94
C TRP A 76 -3.04 -10.46 5.06
N TYR A 77 -2.17 -10.04 4.18
CA TYR A 77 -0.73 -10.16 4.27
C TYR A 77 -0.11 -8.78 4.23
N ALA A 78 1.06 -8.62 4.80
CA ALA A 78 1.76 -7.35 4.84
C ALA A 78 3.26 -7.52 4.66
N ASN A 79 3.88 -6.45 4.19
CA ASN A 79 5.31 -6.29 4.16
C ASN A 79 5.66 -4.89 4.70
N SER A 80 6.80 -4.77 5.31
CA SER A 80 7.46 -3.51 5.69
C SER A 80 8.93 -3.78 5.95
N LEU A 81 9.73 -2.75 6.19
CA LEU A 81 11.05 -2.96 6.77
C LEU A 81 10.90 -3.68 8.11
N ASN A 82 11.65 -4.78 8.28
CA ASN A 82 11.52 -5.62 9.46
C ASN A 82 12.16 -4.96 10.69
N PRO A 83 11.38 -4.54 11.70
CA PRO A 83 11.91 -3.85 12.88
C PRO A 83 12.81 -4.73 13.75
N TYR A 84 12.78 -6.04 13.54
CA TYR A 84 13.60 -7.00 14.27
C TYR A 84 14.88 -7.39 13.53
N SER A 85 15.05 -6.99 12.26
CA SER A 85 16.25 -7.24 11.48
C SER A 85 17.40 -6.34 11.94
N GLN A 86 18.54 -6.95 12.29
CA GLN A 86 19.76 -6.20 12.64
C GLN A 86 20.28 -5.37 11.46
N ILE A 87 20.13 -5.85 10.24
CA ILE A 87 20.50 -5.15 9.00
C ILE A 87 19.69 -3.86 8.87
N VAL A 88 18.37 -3.96 9.04
CA VAL A 88 17.46 -2.80 8.97
C VAL A 88 17.78 -1.77 10.06
N ARG A 89 17.97 -2.24 11.30
CA ARG A 89 18.31 -1.35 12.42
C ARG A 89 19.64 -0.62 12.23
N LYS A 90 20.64 -1.30 11.64
CA LYS A 90 21.94 -0.69 11.34
C LYS A 90 21.84 0.33 10.20
N ARG A 91 21.02 0.03 9.16
CA ARG A 91 20.87 0.90 7.98
C ARG A 91 19.98 2.12 8.25
N TYR A 92 18.98 1.94 9.10
CA TYR A 92 17.96 2.95 9.41
C TYR A 92 17.81 3.08 10.94
N PRO A 93 18.82 3.61 11.66
CA PRO A 93 18.83 3.63 13.13
C PRO A 93 17.69 4.46 13.73
N ASP A 94 17.27 5.52 13.05
CA ASP A 94 16.22 6.43 13.48
C ASP A 94 14.83 5.99 13.00
N PHE A 95 14.74 4.94 12.19
CA PHE A 95 13.49 4.45 11.64
C PHE A 95 12.86 3.42 12.56
N LEU A 96 12.11 3.90 13.53
CA LEU A 96 11.36 3.05 14.47
C LEU A 96 9.98 2.73 13.91
N ILE A 97 9.84 1.55 13.33
CA ILE A 97 8.52 1.01 13.01
C ILE A 97 7.91 0.42 14.28
N GLY A 98 6.88 1.08 14.80
CA GLY A 98 6.13 0.56 15.94
C GLY A 98 5.17 -0.54 15.53
N ASP A 99 4.93 -1.51 16.41
CA ASP A 99 3.84 -2.49 16.28
C ASP A 99 2.62 -2.04 17.11
N THR A 100 2.13 -0.83 16.81
CA THR A 100 1.07 -0.14 17.58
C THR A 100 -0.21 -0.99 17.70
N PHE A 101 -0.53 -1.80 16.71
CA PHE A 101 -1.69 -2.69 16.71
C PHE A 101 -1.36 -4.11 17.11
N SER A 102 -0.13 -4.39 17.53
CA SER A 102 0.37 -5.73 17.85
C SER A 102 0.18 -6.75 16.69
N LEU A 103 0.10 -6.27 15.46
CA LEU A 103 -0.16 -7.14 14.31
C LEU A 103 1.05 -7.98 13.93
N ILE A 104 2.27 -7.45 14.09
CA ILE A 104 3.50 -8.21 13.84
C ILE A 104 3.61 -9.34 14.88
N ARG A 105 3.39 -9.01 16.14
CA ARG A 105 3.48 -9.98 17.26
C ARG A 105 2.40 -11.05 17.18
N ASN A 106 1.15 -10.66 16.91
CA ASN A 106 0.01 -11.57 16.96
C ASN A 106 -0.13 -12.41 15.68
N TYR A 107 0.37 -11.92 14.55
CA TYR A 107 0.25 -12.57 13.24
C TYR A 107 1.58 -12.64 12.48
N PRO A 108 2.67 -13.18 13.08
CA PRO A 108 4.01 -13.13 12.48
C PRO A 108 4.09 -13.81 11.12
N LYS A 109 3.26 -14.86 10.88
CA LYS A 109 3.22 -15.58 9.60
C LYS A 109 2.54 -14.81 8.45
N ARG A 110 1.89 -13.69 8.74
CA ARG A 110 1.26 -12.82 7.73
C ARG A 110 2.16 -11.69 7.25
N TRP A 111 3.33 -11.50 7.91
CA TRP A 111 4.32 -10.52 7.52
C TRP A 111 5.36 -11.16 6.62
N LEU A 112 5.44 -10.70 5.38
CA LEU A 112 6.30 -11.25 4.35
C LEU A 112 7.59 -10.41 4.29
N TRP A 113 8.61 -10.84 5.01
CA TRP A 113 9.87 -10.11 5.16
C TRP A 113 10.84 -10.31 3.98
N GLY A 114 10.49 -11.15 3.00
CA GLY A 114 11.34 -11.45 1.87
C GLY A 114 12.42 -12.48 2.17
N LYS A 115 13.33 -12.67 1.19
CA LYS A 115 14.38 -13.69 1.23
C LYS A 115 15.44 -13.44 2.29
N ASP A 116 15.84 -12.18 2.46
CA ASP A 116 16.88 -11.74 3.41
C ASP A 116 16.32 -11.31 4.78
N ASN A 117 15.02 -11.45 4.98
CA ASN A 117 14.31 -11.08 6.20
C ASN A 117 14.40 -9.59 6.56
N THR A 118 14.73 -8.71 5.62
CA THR A 118 14.78 -7.26 5.84
C THR A 118 13.44 -6.58 5.58
N GLY A 119 12.59 -7.15 4.74
CA GLY A 119 11.37 -6.52 4.26
C GLY A 119 11.60 -5.38 3.26
N ASP A 120 12.84 -5.16 2.81
CA ASP A 120 13.17 -4.12 1.86
C ASP A 120 12.62 -4.45 0.47
N ILE A 121 11.62 -3.69 0.02
CA ILE A 121 11.01 -3.87 -1.31
C ILE A 121 11.89 -3.39 -2.46
N MET A 122 12.94 -2.62 -2.19
CA MET A 122 13.94 -2.26 -3.18
C MET A 122 14.86 -3.42 -3.54
N ASN A 123 14.87 -4.49 -2.72
CA ASN A 123 15.53 -5.74 -3.07
C ASN A 123 14.59 -6.64 -3.89
N PRO A 124 14.85 -6.86 -5.19
CA PRO A 124 13.96 -7.66 -6.05
C PRO A 124 13.84 -9.13 -5.61
N ASP A 125 14.84 -9.68 -4.91
CA ASP A 125 14.78 -11.03 -4.38
C ASP A 125 13.73 -11.17 -3.27
N ASN A 126 13.50 -10.12 -2.49
CA ASN A 126 12.44 -10.09 -1.50
C ASN A 126 11.07 -10.14 -2.17
N ILE A 127 10.87 -9.38 -3.25
CA ILE A 127 9.62 -9.40 -4.04
C ILE A 127 9.40 -10.78 -4.68
N ARG A 128 10.44 -11.38 -5.26
CA ARG A 128 10.35 -12.75 -5.83
C ARG A 128 9.99 -13.78 -4.76
N HIS A 129 10.58 -13.67 -3.57
CA HIS A 129 10.28 -14.55 -2.45
C HIS A 129 8.83 -14.42 -1.97
N MET A 130 8.31 -13.19 -1.89
CA MET A 130 6.89 -12.94 -1.59
C MET A 130 5.98 -13.53 -2.67
N LYS A 131 6.33 -13.38 -3.95
CA LYS A 131 5.57 -13.97 -5.06
C LYS A 131 5.53 -15.50 -4.96
N LYS A 132 6.69 -16.12 -4.66
CA LYS A 132 6.76 -17.56 -4.46
C LYS A 132 5.84 -18.00 -3.33
N PHE A 133 5.86 -17.33 -2.17
CA PHE A 133 4.96 -17.62 -1.05
C PHE A 133 3.48 -17.56 -1.47
N ILE A 134 3.07 -16.51 -2.20
CA ILE A 134 1.70 -16.34 -2.69
C ILE A 134 1.31 -17.50 -3.62
N THR A 135 2.21 -17.87 -4.53
CA THR A 135 1.96 -18.94 -5.52
C THR A 135 1.91 -20.32 -4.86
N ASP A 136 2.87 -20.64 -4.00
CA ASP A 136 2.94 -21.93 -3.31
C ASP A 136 1.73 -22.18 -2.40
N ASN A 137 1.13 -21.14 -1.87
CA ASN A 137 -0.06 -21.21 -1.03
C ASN A 137 -1.38 -21.00 -1.80
N ASN A 138 -1.36 -20.93 -3.14
CA ASN A 138 -2.52 -20.68 -4.00
C ASN A 138 -3.34 -19.43 -3.60
N ILE A 139 -2.67 -18.39 -3.12
CA ILE A 139 -3.32 -17.15 -2.68
C ILE A 139 -3.64 -16.29 -3.91
N LYS A 140 -4.92 -15.97 -4.09
CA LYS A 140 -5.38 -15.01 -5.11
C LYS A 140 -5.65 -13.68 -4.44
N LEU A 141 -4.71 -12.75 -4.55
CA LEU A 141 -4.84 -11.42 -3.96
C LEU A 141 -5.91 -10.60 -4.70
N ASP A 142 -6.92 -10.13 -3.99
CA ASP A 142 -7.97 -9.27 -4.52
C ASP A 142 -7.52 -7.82 -4.65
N LEU A 143 -6.63 -7.38 -3.75
CA LEU A 143 -6.07 -6.04 -3.74
C LEU A 143 -4.63 -6.06 -3.23
N VAL A 144 -3.76 -5.36 -3.93
CA VAL A 144 -2.41 -5.04 -3.44
C VAL A 144 -2.32 -3.54 -3.21
N THR A 145 -1.84 -3.12 -2.04
CA THR A 145 -1.67 -1.70 -1.71
C THR A 145 -0.22 -1.39 -1.39
N SER A 146 0.20 -0.14 -1.59
CA SER A 146 1.49 0.35 -1.12
C SER A 146 1.40 1.81 -0.69
N ASP A 147 1.93 2.11 0.50
CA ASP A 147 2.02 3.46 1.07
C ASP A 147 3.48 3.80 1.39
N ALA A 148 4.41 3.36 0.55
CA ALA A 148 5.83 3.57 0.77
C ALA A 148 6.17 5.07 0.82
N GLY A 149 7.10 5.42 1.68
CA GLY A 149 7.66 6.75 1.82
C GLY A 149 8.98 6.69 2.56
N LEU A 150 9.90 7.56 2.22
CA LEU A 150 11.15 7.75 2.95
C LEU A 150 11.03 9.02 3.80
N ALA A 151 11.60 8.98 4.99
CA ALA A 151 11.90 10.17 5.75
C ALA A 151 13.28 10.66 5.28
N GLY A 152 13.34 11.81 4.59
CA GLY A 152 14.57 12.40 4.08
C GLY A 152 14.38 13.09 2.74
N ASP A 153 15.37 13.89 2.35
CA ASP A 153 15.32 14.75 1.16
C ASP A 153 16.04 14.13 -0.06
N ASP A 154 16.43 12.85 -0.02
CA ASP A 154 17.08 12.21 -1.15
C ASP A 154 16.06 11.79 -2.20
N LEU A 155 15.92 12.62 -3.23
CA LEU A 155 15.02 12.41 -4.36
C LEU A 155 15.32 11.12 -5.14
N PHE A 156 16.59 10.74 -5.22
CA PHE A 156 16.99 9.56 -5.98
C PHE A 156 16.56 8.27 -5.28
N ASP A 157 16.69 8.20 -3.97
CA ASP A 157 16.20 7.06 -3.19
C ASP A 157 14.67 7.01 -3.16
N LEU A 158 14.01 8.17 -3.15
CA LEU A 158 12.55 8.23 -3.26
C LEU A 158 12.07 7.69 -4.62
N GLN A 159 12.71 8.06 -5.73
CA GLN A 159 12.38 7.55 -7.06
C GLN A 159 12.58 6.03 -7.17
N LYS A 160 13.68 5.51 -6.63
CA LYS A 160 13.93 4.06 -6.55
C LYS A 160 12.84 3.35 -5.78
N LEU A 161 12.43 3.90 -4.63
CA LEU A 161 11.37 3.35 -3.82
C LEU A 161 10.02 3.38 -4.54
N GLU A 162 9.69 4.48 -5.23
CA GLU A 162 8.47 4.60 -6.03
C GLU A 162 8.45 3.56 -7.15
N TYR A 163 9.58 3.35 -7.83
CA TYR A 163 9.70 2.33 -8.85
C TYR A 163 9.57 0.91 -8.28
N ALA A 164 10.25 0.65 -7.16
CA ALA A 164 10.20 -0.66 -6.50
C ALA A 164 8.79 -1.01 -6.02
N GLN A 165 8.05 -0.05 -5.44
CA GLN A 165 6.67 -0.27 -5.04
C GLN A 165 5.75 -0.49 -6.24
N ALA A 166 5.96 0.23 -7.36
CA ALA A 166 5.18 0.04 -8.58
C ALA A 166 5.37 -1.36 -9.17
N ILE A 167 6.63 -1.73 -9.43
CA ILE A 167 6.96 -3.07 -9.95
C ILE A 167 6.49 -4.15 -8.98
N GLY A 168 6.76 -3.99 -7.68
CA GLY A 168 6.35 -4.95 -6.66
C GLY A 168 4.84 -5.17 -6.63
N THR A 169 4.05 -4.10 -6.64
CA THR A 169 2.58 -4.20 -6.62
C THR A 169 2.02 -4.81 -7.91
N ILE A 170 2.54 -4.42 -9.08
CA ILE A 170 2.14 -5.02 -10.37
C ILE A 170 2.47 -6.51 -10.40
N TYR A 171 3.69 -6.87 -10.01
CA TYR A 171 4.16 -8.27 -10.06
C TYR A 171 3.39 -9.19 -9.09
N LEU A 172 3.07 -8.69 -7.89
CA LEU A 172 2.37 -9.45 -6.86
C LEU A 172 0.86 -9.52 -7.10
N CYS A 173 0.27 -8.52 -7.77
CA CYS A 173 -1.15 -8.47 -8.06
C CYS A 173 -1.59 -9.63 -8.94
N SER A 174 -2.71 -10.26 -8.58
CA SER A 174 -3.32 -11.32 -9.39
C SER A 174 -4.01 -10.77 -10.63
N PRO A 175 -4.10 -11.53 -11.74
CA PRO A 175 -4.88 -11.13 -12.92
C PRO A 175 -6.33 -10.75 -12.55
N ASN A 176 -6.90 -9.78 -13.25
CA ASN A 176 -8.25 -9.23 -13.02
C ASN A 176 -8.48 -8.62 -11.63
N LYS A 177 -7.41 -8.31 -10.89
CA LYS A 177 -7.45 -7.71 -9.56
C LYS A 177 -6.85 -6.30 -9.57
N HIS A 178 -6.83 -5.65 -8.40
CA HIS A 178 -6.64 -4.21 -8.28
C HIS A 178 -5.39 -3.86 -7.47
N VAL A 179 -4.87 -2.65 -7.70
CA VAL A 179 -3.81 -2.06 -6.87
C VAL A 179 -4.20 -0.66 -6.42
N VAL A 180 -3.70 -0.25 -5.26
CA VAL A 180 -3.76 1.14 -4.77
C VAL A 180 -2.37 1.52 -4.29
N ILE A 181 -1.79 2.55 -4.88
CA ILE A 181 -0.41 2.93 -4.64
C ILE A 181 -0.33 4.43 -4.40
N LYS A 182 0.35 4.82 -3.32
CA LYS A 182 0.69 6.22 -3.10
C LYS A 182 1.83 6.63 -4.03
N HIS A 183 1.67 7.79 -4.65
CA HIS A 183 2.68 8.47 -5.43
C HIS A 183 2.77 9.94 -5.07
N PHE A 184 3.85 10.55 -5.53
CA PHE A 184 4.01 12.01 -5.49
C PHE A 184 4.07 12.54 -6.92
N THR A 185 3.44 13.69 -7.15
CA THR A 185 3.64 14.42 -8.41
C THR A 185 5.11 14.79 -8.53
N PRO A 186 5.71 14.71 -9.74
CA PRO A 186 7.07 15.18 -9.92
C PRO A 186 7.16 16.62 -9.43
N ILE A 187 8.09 16.87 -8.53
CA ILE A 187 8.41 18.24 -8.13
C ILE A 187 9.13 18.83 -9.35
N ILE A 188 8.44 19.67 -10.07
CA ILE A 188 9.08 20.50 -11.09
C ILE A 188 9.91 21.53 -10.33
N PHE A 189 11.09 21.09 -9.88
CA PHE A 189 12.10 22.06 -9.47
C PHE A 189 12.65 22.70 -10.74
N GLU A 190 12.69 23.99 -10.78
CA GLU A 190 13.57 24.78 -11.64
C GLU A 190 15.06 24.51 -11.27
N ILE A 191 15.46 23.26 -11.26
CA ILE A 191 16.86 22.88 -11.18
C ILE A 191 17.32 22.80 -12.63
N LYS A 192 18.14 23.75 -13.03
CA LYS A 192 18.70 23.92 -14.38
C LYS A 192 19.33 22.66 -15.01
N ASP A 193 19.48 21.58 -14.25
CA ASP A 193 20.17 20.36 -14.67
C ASP A 193 19.36 19.07 -14.37
N SER A 194 18.12 19.12 -13.93
CA SER A 194 17.32 17.91 -13.66
C SER A 194 16.45 17.55 -14.85
N ILE A 195 17.05 16.98 -15.85
CA ILE A 195 16.40 16.62 -17.12
C ILE A 195 15.31 15.55 -17.00
N ASP A 196 15.10 14.88 -15.83
CA ASP A 196 14.41 13.60 -15.96
C ASP A 196 13.35 13.19 -14.91
N SER A 197 12.96 14.03 -13.99
CA SER A 197 11.89 13.65 -13.06
C SER A 197 10.52 13.49 -13.75
N THR A 198 10.28 14.26 -14.82
CA THR A 198 9.06 14.19 -15.63
C THR A 198 9.06 12.96 -16.52
N GLY A 199 10.17 12.63 -17.17
CA GLY A 199 10.34 11.44 -18.01
C GLY A 199 10.16 10.15 -17.20
N TYR A 200 10.76 10.09 -16.02
CA TYR A 200 10.59 9.00 -15.09
C TYR A 200 9.11 8.79 -14.71
N PHE A 201 8.43 9.87 -14.30
CA PHE A 201 7.02 9.81 -13.91
C PHE A 201 6.12 9.35 -15.06
N VAL A 202 6.31 9.90 -16.26
CA VAL A 202 5.56 9.50 -17.46
C VAL A 202 5.77 8.04 -17.78
N SER A 203 7.02 7.56 -17.72
CA SER A 203 7.36 6.14 -17.95
C SER A 203 6.68 5.22 -16.95
N LEU A 204 6.63 5.63 -15.68
CA LEU A 204 5.95 4.89 -14.63
C LEU A 204 4.43 4.83 -14.85
N MET A 205 3.82 5.96 -15.22
CA MET A 205 2.38 6.01 -15.55
C MET A 205 2.04 5.16 -16.78
N TYR A 206 2.92 5.17 -17.77
CA TYR A 206 2.78 4.33 -18.98
C TYR A 206 2.83 2.83 -18.62
N LEU A 207 3.74 2.43 -17.74
CA LEU A 207 3.81 1.05 -17.23
C LEU A 207 2.48 0.61 -16.60
N TYR A 208 1.87 1.45 -15.76
CA TYR A 208 0.56 1.14 -15.20
C TYR A 208 -0.53 1.02 -16.27
N ALA A 209 -0.54 1.91 -17.26
CA ALA A 209 -1.50 1.88 -18.36
C ALA A 209 -1.36 0.61 -19.22
N LEU A 210 -0.15 0.09 -19.39
CA LEU A 210 0.08 -1.19 -20.05
C LEU A 210 -0.46 -2.37 -19.23
N CYS A 211 -0.28 -2.34 -17.91
CA CYS A 211 -0.59 -3.47 -17.03
C CYS A 211 -2.05 -3.55 -16.55
N PHE A 212 -2.81 -2.47 -16.62
CA PHE A 212 -4.20 -2.42 -16.13
C PHE A 212 -5.19 -2.02 -17.23
N GLU A 213 -6.45 -2.47 -17.11
CA GLU A 213 -7.52 -2.08 -18.03
C GLU A 213 -7.79 -0.57 -17.94
N LYS A 214 -7.76 -0.03 -16.71
CA LYS A 214 -7.93 1.40 -16.42
C LYS A 214 -7.04 1.81 -15.25
N ILE A 215 -6.61 3.06 -15.28
CA ILE A 215 -5.93 3.70 -14.16
C ILE A 215 -6.74 4.93 -13.71
N TYR A 216 -6.84 5.12 -12.40
CA TYR A 216 -7.48 6.27 -11.79
C TYR A 216 -6.48 7.01 -10.92
N PHE A 217 -6.52 8.33 -10.99
CA PHE A 217 -5.77 9.20 -10.09
C PHE A 217 -6.75 9.81 -9.10
N THR A 218 -6.46 9.67 -7.83
CA THR A 218 -7.31 10.23 -6.78
C THR A 218 -6.47 10.92 -5.71
N LYS A 219 -6.90 12.11 -5.32
CA LYS A 219 -6.35 12.82 -4.16
C LYS A 219 -7.43 12.89 -3.10
N PRO A 220 -7.31 12.11 -2.01
CA PRO A 220 -8.29 12.17 -0.92
C PRO A 220 -8.43 13.60 -0.37
N ASN A 221 -9.64 14.00 -0.01
CA ASN A 221 -9.88 15.32 0.59
C ASN A 221 -9.14 15.47 1.95
N SER A 222 -8.89 14.34 2.62
CA SER A 222 -8.11 14.27 3.86
C SER A 222 -6.60 14.43 3.65
N SER A 223 -6.11 14.38 2.42
CA SER A 223 -4.70 14.67 2.10
C SER A 223 -4.39 16.16 2.25
N ASN A 224 -3.14 16.46 2.58
CA ASN A 224 -2.67 17.84 2.58
C ASN A 224 -2.74 18.41 1.14
N LYS A 225 -3.50 19.49 0.96
CA LYS A 225 -3.70 20.13 -0.35
C LYS A 225 -2.41 20.64 -0.98
N LYS A 226 -1.41 20.99 -0.15
CA LYS A 226 -0.11 21.51 -0.60
C LYS A 226 0.91 20.39 -0.91
N SER A 227 0.62 19.17 -0.54
CA SER A 227 1.49 18.01 -0.82
C SER A 227 1.24 17.52 -2.25
N GLY A 228 2.29 17.11 -2.96
CA GLY A 228 2.20 16.43 -4.26
C GLY A 228 1.64 15.01 -4.18
N GLU A 229 1.28 14.52 -2.99
CA GLU A 229 0.77 13.18 -2.77
C GLU A 229 -0.57 12.93 -3.48
N PHE A 230 -0.68 11.80 -4.15
CA PHE A 230 -1.92 11.27 -4.71
C PHE A 230 -1.90 9.73 -4.65
N TYR A 231 -3.03 9.10 -4.93
CA TYR A 231 -3.13 7.64 -5.07
C TYR A 231 -3.46 7.27 -6.50
N LEU A 232 -2.69 6.33 -7.04
CA LEU A 232 -2.99 5.65 -8.29
C LEU A 232 -3.76 4.37 -7.95
N VAL A 233 -4.88 4.15 -8.66
CA VAL A 233 -5.66 2.92 -8.57
C VAL A 233 -5.62 2.22 -9.92
N GLY A 234 -5.00 1.04 -9.97
CA GLY A 234 -5.02 0.15 -11.13
C GLY A 234 -6.23 -0.76 -11.07
N TYR A 235 -7.11 -0.64 -12.06
CA TYR A 235 -8.32 -1.44 -12.17
C TYR A 235 -8.09 -2.62 -13.10
N LYS A 236 -8.30 -3.82 -12.60
CA LYS A 236 -8.15 -5.10 -13.29
C LYS A 236 -6.82 -5.24 -14.03
N LYS A 237 -5.88 -5.83 -13.36
CA LYS A 237 -4.60 -6.19 -13.98
C LYS A 237 -4.85 -7.10 -15.18
N LYS A 238 -4.26 -6.74 -16.32
CA LYS A 238 -4.25 -7.59 -17.52
C LYS A 238 -3.39 -8.82 -17.26
N ASP A 239 -3.66 -9.87 -18.00
CA ASP A 239 -2.85 -11.09 -18.01
C ASP A 239 -1.70 -10.88 -19.01
N VAL A 240 -0.63 -10.22 -18.54
CA VAL A 240 0.59 -9.87 -19.30
C VAL A 240 1.79 -10.48 -18.66
#